data_6e14efad5dc1f7f0f5114c4822d0ea04
#
_entry.id   6e14efad5dc1f7f0f5114c4822d0ea04
#
_cell.length_a   1.000
_cell.length_b   1.000
_cell.length_c   1.000
_cell.angle_alpha   90.00
_cell.angle_beta   90.00
_cell.angle_gamma   90.00
#
_symmetry.space_group_name_H-M   'P 1'
#
loop_
_entity.id
_entity.type
_entity.pdbx_description
1 polymer ?
#
loop_
_entity_poly.entity_id
_entity_poly.type
_entity_poly.pdbx_seq_one_letter_code
_entity_poly.pdbx_strand_id
1 'polypeptide(L)'
;TSQVMNAAGKFLIIAGNTEKNITAIKEVQKELNTWFLTHSFGMAGIGIAYTKVSCDDLKSENLKNTQKALFAKLERKKLQRFDLCGTTEASTEALTKTPPIIFDTDYSNGICAYNGKIPADNNQDCALSRDQIKIGQCLAKLERTRIVIAKKGIFNTQKTNILELSIFDYQVAFTDEGRNETEMFRVLAEDNNLLRIWDISLPESMDEILWHGYARRNINAYVPVFESQEKYNSKRYKGEDREEFNAYAPLKTLGDIACEDRILKEDSDKYIGQTALTTLKGDVDNLGAIFQQGLKKPSFTKMIALSRQMNNFFAVYLPALCKTEYPNTYTVFAGGDDFFLIGPWHSTQKLAKRMADKFKEYVANNSEIHFSAGMVITKPNVPIYYLAHEAEEALEKAKAYNPENLEDKPKNAFSVYGICGTWETCGAICEAYKILDKENLSTG
;
A
#
# COMPACT_ATOMS: atom_id res chain seq x y z
N THR A 1 -20.29 15.80 -5.84
CA THR A 1 -19.25 15.40 -4.86
C THR A 1 -17.90 15.42 -5.52
N SER A 2 -16.89 15.99 -4.87
CA SER A 2 -15.54 16.07 -5.38
C SER A 2 -14.54 15.62 -4.33
N GLN A 3 -13.68 14.66 -4.69
CA GLN A 3 -12.55 14.27 -3.86
C GLN A 3 -11.47 15.34 -3.94
N VAL A 4 -11.08 15.90 -2.78
CA VAL A 4 -10.11 16.98 -2.66
C VAL A 4 -8.74 16.45 -2.28
N MET A 5 -8.68 15.44 -1.41
CA MET A 5 -7.45 14.87 -0.89
C MET A 5 -7.58 13.34 -0.80
N ASN A 6 -6.49 12.65 -1.06
CA ASN A 6 -6.29 11.24 -0.77
C ASN A 6 -4.82 11.03 -0.41
N ALA A 7 -4.50 11.13 0.86
CA ALA A 7 -3.15 10.98 1.38
C ALA A 7 -3.18 10.66 2.88
N ALA A 8 -2.10 10.10 3.41
CA ALA A 8 -1.94 9.77 4.83
C ALA A 8 -3.10 8.89 5.38
N GLY A 9 -3.54 7.89 4.60
CA GLY A 9 -4.66 7.03 4.96
C GLY A 9 -5.99 7.76 5.13
N LYS A 10 -6.12 8.99 4.63
CA LYS A 10 -7.31 9.84 4.73
C LYS A 10 -7.76 10.32 3.36
N PHE A 11 -9.07 10.49 3.19
CA PHE A 11 -9.63 11.17 2.03
C PHE A 11 -10.56 12.29 2.46
N LEU A 12 -10.61 13.35 1.68
CA LEU A 12 -11.49 14.50 1.88
C LEU A 12 -12.40 14.67 0.67
N ILE A 13 -13.70 14.78 0.94
CA ILE A 13 -14.74 14.94 -0.08
C ILE A 13 -15.53 16.21 0.23
N ILE A 14 -15.87 16.99 -0.80
CA ILE A 14 -16.83 18.09 -0.73
C ILE A 14 -18.14 17.63 -1.36
N ALA A 15 -19.23 17.84 -0.65
CA ALA A 15 -20.58 17.55 -1.11
C ALA A 15 -21.54 18.69 -0.77
N GLY A 16 -22.70 18.71 -1.42
CA GLY A 16 -23.75 19.69 -1.11
C GLY A 16 -24.25 19.54 0.34
N ASN A 17 -24.48 20.66 1.00
CA ASN A 17 -25.01 20.70 2.37
C ASN A 17 -26.53 20.49 2.37
N THR A 18 -26.99 19.26 2.11
CA THR A 18 -28.40 18.87 2.11
C THR A 18 -28.66 17.80 3.16
N GLU A 19 -29.84 17.75 3.74
CA GLU A 19 -30.20 16.70 4.69
C GLU A 19 -30.09 15.30 4.06
N LYS A 20 -30.41 15.14 2.77
CA LYS A 20 -30.23 13.89 2.03
C LYS A 20 -28.77 13.41 2.10
N ASN A 21 -27.80 14.28 1.86
CA ASN A 21 -26.38 13.91 1.91
C ASN A 21 -25.93 13.58 3.34
N ILE A 22 -26.43 14.30 4.34
CA ILE A 22 -26.12 14.04 5.75
C ILE A 22 -26.67 12.67 6.18
N THR A 23 -27.92 12.37 5.82
CA THR A 23 -28.52 11.06 6.08
C THR A 23 -27.74 9.94 5.40
N ALA A 24 -27.41 10.08 4.11
CA ALA A 24 -26.62 9.11 3.37
C ALA A 24 -25.24 8.86 4.03
N ILE A 25 -24.56 9.90 4.54
CA ILE A 25 -23.28 9.73 5.25
C ILE A 25 -23.46 8.86 6.51
N LYS A 26 -24.54 9.06 7.27
CA LYS A 26 -24.82 8.29 8.49
C LYS A 26 -25.14 6.83 8.16
N GLU A 27 -25.97 6.61 7.14
CA GLU A 27 -26.33 5.26 6.66
C GLU A 27 -25.08 4.51 6.17
N VAL A 28 -24.27 5.12 5.30
CA VAL A 28 -23.03 4.53 4.81
C VAL A 28 -22.06 4.20 5.95
N GLN A 29 -21.91 5.08 6.96
CA GLN A 29 -21.07 4.77 8.13
C GLN A 29 -21.60 3.55 8.90
N LYS A 30 -22.92 3.45 9.08
CA LYS A 30 -23.55 2.31 9.76
C LYS A 30 -23.34 1.02 8.97
N GLU A 31 -23.58 1.03 7.66
CA GLU A 31 -23.35 -0.13 6.79
C GLU A 31 -21.89 -0.58 6.79
N LEU A 32 -20.94 0.37 6.66
CA LEU A 32 -19.50 0.08 6.73
C LEU A 32 -19.11 -0.53 8.08
N ASN A 33 -19.59 0.02 9.19
CA ASN A 33 -19.27 -0.52 10.51
C ASN A 33 -19.77 -1.97 10.66
N THR A 34 -21.03 -2.22 10.24
CA THR A 34 -21.61 -3.58 10.28
C THR A 34 -20.83 -4.53 9.40
N TRP A 35 -20.52 -4.11 8.17
CA TRP A 35 -19.77 -4.93 7.21
C TRP A 35 -18.37 -5.28 7.72
N PHE A 36 -17.62 -4.29 8.20
CA PHE A 36 -16.27 -4.53 8.74
C PHE A 36 -16.30 -5.40 10.01
N LEU A 37 -17.30 -5.22 10.86
CA LEU A 37 -17.46 -6.07 12.04
C LEU A 37 -17.73 -7.52 11.64
N THR A 38 -18.63 -7.75 10.69
CA THR A 38 -18.99 -9.09 10.22
C THR A 38 -17.87 -9.78 9.45
N HIS A 39 -17.16 -9.05 8.55
CA HIS A 39 -16.22 -9.67 7.61
C HIS A 39 -14.76 -9.59 8.07
N SER A 40 -14.41 -8.62 8.91
CA SER A 40 -13.04 -8.46 9.42
C SER A 40 -12.93 -8.55 10.94
N PHE A 41 -14.00 -8.90 11.63
CA PHE A 41 -14.03 -8.96 13.10
C PHE A 41 -13.50 -7.66 13.75
N GLY A 42 -13.76 -6.53 13.10
CA GLY A 42 -13.31 -5.22 13.57
C GLY A 42 -11.81 -4.95 13.41
N MET A 43 -11.04 -5.84 12.79
CA MET A 43 -9.61 -5.60 12.50
C MET A 43 -9.39 -4.45 11.53
N ALA A 44 -10.33 -4.22 10.62
CA ALA A 44 -10.33 -3.09 9.71
C ALA A 44 -11.58 -2.22 9.91
N GLY A 45 -11.55 -0.99 9.40
CA GLY A 45 -12.70 -0.10 9.44
C GLY A 45 -12.39 1.27 8.85
N ILE A 46 -13.44 1.99 8.47
CA ILE A 46 -13.37 3.35 7.92
C ILE A 46 -14.20 4.27 8.82
N GLY A 47 -13.56 5.27 9.40
CA GLY A 47 -14.25 6.34 10.12
C GLY A 47 -14.63 7.48 9.18
N ILE A 48 -15.88 7.96 9.24
CA ILE A 48 -16.35 9.11 8.48
C ILE A 48 -16.74 10.23 9.45
N ALA A 49 -16.19 11.41 9.23
CA ALA A 49 -16.57 12.62 9.93
C ALA A 49 -16.98 13.69 8.92
N TYR A 50 -17.93 14.54 9.28
CA TYR A 50 -18.34 15.66 8.45
C TYR A 50 -18.52 16.94 9.25
N THR A 51 -18.44 18.07 8.56
CA THR A 51 -18.76 19.39 9.10
C THR A 51 -19.47 20.20 8.04
N LYS A 52 -20.45 20.99 8.46
CA LYS A 52 -21.12 21.98 7.59
C LYS A 52 -20.18 23.19 7.47
N VAL A 53 -20.03 23.69 6.28
CA VAL A 53 -19.13 24.82 5.98
C VAL A 53 -19.83 25.82 5.07
N SER A 54 -19.50 27.09 5.24
CA SER A 54 -19.86 28.18 4.32
C SER A 54 -18.73 28.41 3.31
N CYS A 55 -18.98 29.27 2.32
CA CYS A 55 -17.93 29.68 1.38
C CYS A 55 -16.76 30.39 2.08
N ASP A 56 -17.01 31.08 3.18
CA ASP A 56 -15.95 31.79 3.92
C ASP A 56 -15.08 30.85 4.73
N ASP A 57 -15.62 29.74 5.23
CA ASP A 57 -14.85 28.69 5.91
C ASP A 57 -13.87 27.97 4.97
N LEU A 58 -14.07 28.08 3.66
CA LEU A 58 -13.23 27.47 2.63
C LEU A 58 -12.12 28.40 2.11
N LYS A 59 -11.99 29.61 2.68
CA LYS A 59 -10.97 30.57 2.30
C LYS A 59 -9.76 30.53 3.23
N SER A 60 -8.57 30.43 2.67
CA SER A 60 -7.25 30.61 3.33
C SER A 60 -7.20 30.14 4.81
N GLU A 61 -7.07 31.09 5.76
CA GLU A 61 -6.91 30.76 7.19
C GLU A 61 -8.12 30.07 7.78
N ASN A 62 -9.33 30.41 7.34
CA ASN A 62 -10.55 29.74 7.81
C ASN A 62 -10.55 28.26 7.37
N LEU A 63 -10.06 27.97 6.16
CA LEU A 63 -9.92 26.58 5.66
C LEU A 63 -9.02 25.77 6.59
N LYS A 64 -7.91 26.34 7.05
CA LYS A 64 -6.98 25.69 7.98
C LYS A 64 -7.68 25.30 9.30
N ASN A 65 -8.43 26.21 9.88
CA ASN A 65 -9.19 25.97 11.10
C ASN A 65 -10.28 24.92 10.90
N THR A 66 -11.01 25.02 9.79
CA THR A 66 -12.05 24.05 9.40
C THR A 66 -11.51 22.64 9.26
N GLN A 67 -10.34 22.48 8.60
CA GLN A 67 -9.67 21.19 8.47
C GLN A 67 -9.21 20.64 9.81
N LYS A 68 -8.56 21.46 10.64
CA LYS A 68 -8.12 21.05 11.98
C LYS A 68 -9.30 20.52 12.80
N ALA A 69 -10.43 21.23 12.78
CA ALA A 69 -11.65 20.81 13.47
C ALA A 69 -12.25 19.52 12.88
N LEU A 70 -12.24 19.37 11.54
CA LEU A 70 -12.74 18.16 10.88
C LEU A 70 -11.85 16.94 11.19
N PHE A 71 -10.54 17.08 11.15
CA PHE A 71 -9.63 15.99 11.47
C PHE A 71 -9.70 15.61 12.96
N ALA A 72 -9.85 16.56 13.87
CA ALA A 72 -10.10 16.23 15.28
C ALA A 72 -11.41 15.43 15.47
N LYS A 73 -12.47 15.76 14.72
CA LYS A 73 -13.70 14.96 14.70
C LYS A 73 -13.46 13.56 14.13
N LEU A 74 -12.66 13.44 13.06
CA LEU A 74 -12.33 12.15 12.44
C LEU A 74 -11.57 11.25 13.42
N GLU A 75 -10.56 11.78 14.11
CA GLU A 75 -9.80 11.00 15.11
C GLU A 75 -10.74 10.48 16.23
N ARG A 76 -11.64 11.32 16.70
CA ARG A 76 -12.66 10.90 17.68
C ARG A 76 -13.58 9.81 17.12
N LYS A 77 -14.00 9.91 15.82
CA LYS A 77 -14.84 8.92 15.16
C LYS A 77 -14.14 7.57 14.96
N LYS A 78 -12.83 7.55 14.75
CA LYS A 78 -12.05 6.31 14.70
C LYS A 78 -12.14 5.51 15.98
N LEU A 79 -12.21 6.16 17.14
CA LEU A 79 -12.37 5.53 18.44
C LEU A 79 -13.81 5.06 18.71
N GLN A 80 -14.78 5.61 17.99
CA GLN A 80 -16.21 5.32 18.13
C GLN A 80 -16.76 4.39 17.04
N ARG A 81 -15.91 3.62 16.36
CA ARG A 81 -16.32 2.83 15.19
C ARG A 81 -17.49 1.89 15.43
N PHE A 82 -17.57 1.29 16.61
CA PHE A 82 -18.56 0.26 16.93
C PHE A 82 -19.65 0.75 17.87
N ASP A 83 -19.61 2.03 18.25
CA ASP A 83 -20.57 2.66 19.15
C ASP A 83 -20.92 1.82 20.42
N LEU A 84 -19.88 1.19 20.99
CA LEU A 84 -20.02 0.28 22.14
C LEU A 84 -20.60 0.96 23.37
N CYS A 85 -20.52 2.29 23.45
CA CYS A 85 -21.05 3.12 24.55
C CYS A 85 -22.20 3.99 24.09
N GLY A 86 -22.84 3.67 22.97
CA GLY A 86 -23.93 4.46 22.41
C GLY A 86 -25.10 4.63 23.38
N THR A 87 -25.50 5.87 23.55
CA THR A 87 -26.60 6.27 24.45
C THR A 87 -27.95 6.42 23.73
N THR A 88 -27.99 6.12 22.42
CA THR A 88 -29.20 6.24 21.62
C THR A 88 -29.91 4.90 21.45
N GLU A 89 -31.25 4.91 21.44
CA GLU A 89 -32.07 3.71 21.22
C GLU A 89 -31.67 2.90 19.98
N ALA A 90 -31.17 3.57 18.94
CA ALA A 90 -30.64 2.93 17.73
C ALA A 90 -29.36 2.11 18.01
N SER A 91 -28.53 2.51 18.97
CA SER A 91 -27.32 1.77 19.37
C SER A 91 -27.66 0.52 20.19
N THR A 92 -28.70 0.60 21.01
CA THR A 92 -29.19 -0.54 21.80
C THR A 92 -29.77 -1.61 20.89
N GLU A 93 -30.52 -1.22 19.84
CA GLU A 93 -31.05 -2.17 18.83
C GLU A 93 -29.93 -2.82 17.99
N ALA A 94 -28.88 -2.08 17.67
CA ALA A 94 -27.74 -2.63 16.96
C ALA A 94 -26.96 -3.63 17.82
N LEU A 95 -26.76 -3.33 19.10
CA LEU A 95 -26.11 -4.23 20.07
C LEU A 95 -26.94 -5.48 20.38
N THR A 96 -28.27 -5.38 20.33
CA THR A 96 -29.17 -6.52 20.59
C THR A 96 -29.40 -7.39 19.34
N LYS A 97 -29.26 -6.81 18.13
CA LYS A 97 -29.41 -7.55 16.86
C LYS A 97 -28.09 -8.12 16.32
N THR A 98 -26.98 -7.56 16.73
CA THR A 98 -25.65 -8.09 16.40
C THR A 98 -25.00 -8.44 17.74
N PRO A 99 -25.04 -9.71 18.18
CA PRO A 99 -24.30 -10.10 19.36
C PRO A 99 -22.85 -9.64 19.16
N PRO A 100 -22.15 -9.23 20.22
CA PRO A 100 -20.74 -8.90 20.10
C PRO A 100 -20.04 -10.13 19.54
N ILE A 101 -19.83 -10.16 18.26
CA ILE A 101 -19.21 -11.24 17.46
C ILE A 101 -17.97 -11.82 18.16
N ILE A 102 -17.36 -11.02 19.04
CA ILE A 102 -16.18 -11.36 19.82
C ILE A 102 -16.43 -12.46 20.87
N PHE A 103 -17.63 -12.57 21.44
CA PHE A 103 -17.89 -13.50 22.57
C PHE A 103 -18.52 -14.82 22.13
N ASP A 104 -19.35 -14.81 21.08
CA ASP A 104 -20.07 -15.99 20.59
C ASP A 104 -19.51 -16.53 19.27
N THR A 105 -18.26 -16.19 18.96
CA THR A 105 -17.62 -16.63 17.73
C THR A 105 -17.28 -18.12 17.81
N ASP A 106 -17.78 -18.91 16.85
CA ASP A 106 -17.49 -20.33 16.73
C ASP A 106 -16.08 -20.55 16.13
N TYR A 107 -15.21 -21.20 16.89
CA TYR A 107 -13.88 -21.64 16.49
C TYR A 107 -13.77 -23.16 16.35
N SER A 108 -14.88 -23.85 16.10
CA SER A 108 -14.90 -25.32 15.93
C SER A 108 -13.97 -25.81 14.82
N ASN A 109 -13.78 -25.00 13.77
CA ASN A 109 -12.85 -25.26 12.68
C ASN A 109 -11.43 -24.69 12.92
N GLY A 110 -11.14 -24.19 14.12
CA GLY A 110 -9.87 -23.56 14.46
C GLY A 110 -9.74 -22.11 13.98
N ILE A 111 -8.52 -21.61 13.99
CA ILE A 111 -8.17 -20.24 13.60
C ILE A 111 -7.61 -20.24 12.20
N CYS A 112 -7.98 -19.27 11.37
CA CYS A 112 -7.45 -19.09 10.03
C CYS A 112 -5.92 -19.00 10.04
N ALA A 113 -5.26 -19.89 9.32
CA ALA A 113 -3.79 -19.98 9.24
C ALA A 113 -3.13 -18.74 8.64
N TYR A 114 -3.85 -17.99 7.79
CA TYR A 114 -3.30 -16.82 7.10
C TYR A 114 -3.31 -15.55 7.94
N ASN A 115 -4.32 -15.34 8.78
CA ASN A 115 -4.42 -14.12 9.60
C ASN A 115 -4.25 -14.36 11.10
N GLY A 116 -4.32 -15.61 11.58
CA GLY A 116 -4.08 -15.99 12.97
C GLY A 116 -5.09 -15.42 13.99
N LYS A 117 -6.25 -14.93 13.55
CA LYS A 117 -7.22 -14.24 14.44
C LYS A 117 -8.66 -14.59 14.16
N ILE A 118 -9.05 -14.69 12.90
CA ILE A 118 -10.43 -14.96 12.47
C ILE A 118 -10.67 -16.49 12.49
N PRO A 119 -11.86 -16.98 12.88
CA PRO A 119 -12.16 -18.39 12.77
C PRO A 119 -12.07 -18.87 11.33
N ALA A 120 -11.59 -20.07 11.14
CA ALA A 120 -11.58 -20.73 9.83
C ALA A 120 -12.98 -21.19 9.44
N ASP A 121 -13.35 -20.96 8.18
CA ASP A 121 -14.61 -21.48 7.62
C ASP A 121 -14.49 -22.97 7.29
N ASN A 122 -13.34 -23.35 6.71
CA ASN A 122 -12.98 -24.71 6.33
C ASN A 122 -11.53 -24.94 6.75
N ASN A 123 -11.25 -25.96 7.45
CA ASN A 123 -9.98 -26.51 7.93
C ASN A 123 -8.73 -25.61 8.01
N GLN A 124 -8.57 -24.49 7.26
CA GLN A 124 -7.37 -23.65 7.29
C GLN A 124 -7.57 -22.18 6.99
N ASP A 125 -8.61 -21.75 6.28
CA ASP A 125 -8.78 -20.38 5.83
C ASP A 125 -10.13 -19.76 6.20
N CYS A 126 -10.26 -18.44 6.03
CA CYS A 126 -11.50 -17.72 6.17
C CYS A 126 -11.82 -16.93 4.90
N ALA A 127 -13.07 -16.51 4.73
CA ALA A 127 -13.53 -15.77 3.55
C ALA A 127 -12.68 -14.53 3.25
N LEU A 128 -12.32 -13.76 4.27
CA LEU A 128 -11.48 -12.57 4.12
C LEU A 128 -10.10 -12.93 3.54
N SER A 129 -9.45 -13.97 4.04
CA SER A 129 -8.13 -14.39 3.55
C SER A 129 -8.20 -14.94 2.13
N ARG A 130 -9.26 -15.68 1.78
CA ARG A 130 -9.50 -16.13 0.40
C ARG A 130 -9.65 -14.97 -0.57
N ASP A 131 -10.41 -13.93 -0.21
CA ASP A 131 -10.57 -12.73 -1.03
C ASP A 131 -9.25 -11.97 -1.19
N GLN A 132 -8.47 -11.82 -0.12
CA GLN A 132 -7.15 -11.19 -0.18
C GLN A 132 -6.18 -11.96 -1.08
N ILE A 133 -6.13 -13.28 -0.99
CA ILE A 133 -5.33 -14.15 -1.87
C ILE A 133 -5.79 -13.97 -3.32
N LYS A 134 -7.09 -14.00 -3.58
CA LYS A 134 -7.66 -13.82 -4.93
C LYS A 134 -7.33 -12.45 -5.52
N ILE A 135 -7.41 -11.38 -4.74
CA ILE A 135 -6.98 -10.03 -5.15
C ILE A 135 -5.49 -10.04 -5.51
N GLY A 136 -4.64 -10.60 -4.65
CA GLY A 136 -3.21 -10.71 -4.92
C GLY A 136 -2.90 -11.45 -6.20
N GLN A 137 -3.53 -12.60 -6.43
CA GLN A 137 -3.40 -13.38 -7.67
C GLN A 137 -3.89 -12.61 -8.91
N CYS A 138 -4.92 -11.78 -8.78
CA CYS A 138 -5.39 -10.95 -9.87
C CYS A 138 -4.42 -9.82 -10.20
N LEU A 139 -3.90 -9.13 -9.18
CA LEU A 139 -2.96 -8.02 -9.34
C LEU A 139 -1.57 -8.47 -9.81
N ALA A 140 -1.17 -9.68 -9.48
CA ALA A 140 0.11 -10.25 -9.91
C ALA A 140 0.16 -10.60 -11.40
N LYS A 141 -0.96 -10.70 -12.08
CA LYS A 141 -1.02 -10.95 -13.53
C LYS A 141 -0.82 -9.65 -14.29
N LEU A 142 0.35 -9.51 -14.90
CA LEU A 142 0.80 -8.28 -15.57
C LEU A 142 -0.11 -7.86 -16.74
N GLU A 143 -0.76 -8.81 -17.40
CA GLU A 143 -1.73 -8.54 -18.46
C GLU A 143 -3.05 -7.94 -17.95
N ARG A 144 -3.36 -8.06 -16.65
CA ARG A 144 -4.59 -7.51 -16.05
C ARG A 144 -4.38 -6.07 -15.64
N THR A 145 -4.59 -5.19 -16.57
CA THR A 145 -4.34 -3.75 -16.40
C THR A 145 -5.59 -2.94 -16.09
N ARG A 146 -6.76 -3.59 -16.01
CA ARG A 146 -8.06 -2.92 -15.76
C ARG A 146 -8.78 -3.51 -14.57
N ILE A 147 -9.35 -2.62 -13.76
CA ILE A 147 -10.35 -2.96 -12.73
C ILE A 147 -11.68 -2.35 -13.14
N VAL A 148 -12.69 -3.22 -13.24
CA VAL A 148 -14.06 -2.84 -13.60
C VAL A 148 -14.98 -3.05 -12.41
N ILE A 149 -15.71 -2.02 -12.03
CA ILE A 149 -16.73 -2.09 -10.97
C ILE A 149 -18.10 -1.97 -11.61
N ALA A 150 -18.91 -3.00 -11.43
CA ALA A 150 -20.26 -3.09 -11.97
C ALA A 150 -21.26 -3.48 -10.88
N LYS A 151 -22.55 -3.37 -11.18
CA LYS A 151 -23.62 -3.85 -10.30
C LYS A 151 -23.52 -5.36 -10.11
N LYS A 152 -24.04 -5.85 -9.00
CA LYS A 152 -24.13 -7.28 -8.70
C LYS A 152 -24.92 -8.04 -9.76
N GLY A 153 -24.50 -9.27 -10.04
CA GLY A 153 -25.17 -10.16 -11.01
C GLY A 153 -24.74 -9.96 -12.47
N ILE A 154 -23.82 -9.06 -12.77
CA ILE A 154 -23.32 -8.80 -14.12
C ILE A 154 -22.23 -9.79 -14.54
N PHE A 155 -21.32 -10.14 -13.63
CA PHE A 155 -20.22 -11.06 -13.90
C PHE A 155 -20.47 -12.43 -13.29
N ASN A 156 -20.01 -13.47 -13.98
CA ASN A 156 -20.02 -14.83 -13.44
C ASN A 156 -18.94 -14.97 -12.34
N THR A 157 -19.37 -15.13 -11.10
CA THR A 157 -18.51 -15.22 -9.91
C THR A 157 -17.67 -16.49 -9.82
N GLN A 158 -17.99 -17.50 -10.63
CA GLN A 158 -17.16 -18.72 -10.74
C GLN A 158 -15.80 -18.45 -11.41
N LYS A 159 -15.67 -17.32 -12.15
CA LYS A 159 -14.40 -16.94 -12.74
C LYS A 159 -13.43 -16.43 -11.66
N THR A 160 -12.17 -16.82 -11.79
CA THR A 160 -11.10 -16.49 -10.81
C THR A 160 -10.78 -15.01 -10.71
N ASN A 161 -11.14 -14.21 -11.70
CA ASN A 161 -10.86 -12.78 -11.77
C ASN A 161 -12.05 -11.89 -11.36
N ILE A 162 -13.11 -12.46 -10.79
CA ILE A 162 -14.30 -11.73 -10.33
C ILE A 162 -14.40 -11.83 -8.82
N LEU A 163 -14.64 -10.70 -8.16
CA LEU A 163 -14.92 -10.59 -6.73
C LEU A 163 -16.30 -9.99 -6.52
N GLU A 164 -17.04 -10.49 -5.55
CA GLU A 164 -18.26 -9.85 -5.05
C GLU A 164 -17.92 -8.93 -3.89
N LEU A 165 -18.29 -7.66 -4.00
CA LEU A 165 -18.37 -6.77 -2.87
C LEU A 165 -19.78 -6.89 -2.28
N SER A 166 -19.93 -7.67 -1.22
CA SER A 166 -21.23 -7.88 -0.55
C SER A 166 -21.81 -6.60 0.02
N ILE A 167 -20.97 -5.57 0.26
CA ILE A 167 -21.41 -4.24 0.58
C ILE A 167 -21.78 -3.48 -0.70
N PHE A 168 -22.88 -2.73 -0.68
CA PHE A 168 -23.36 -1.87 -1.78
C PHE A 168 -23.73 -2.59 -3.08
N ASP A 169 -23.87 -3.92 -3.06
CA ASP A 169 -24.28 -4.73 -4.22
C ASP A 169 -23.46 -4.51 -5.49
N TYR A 170 -22.12 -4.54 -5.35
CA TYR A 170 -21.20 -4.41 -6.48
C TYR A 170 -20.40 -5.67 -6.71
N GLN A 171 -19.90 -5.80 -7.95
CA GLN A 171 -18.91 -6.79 -8.36
C GLN A 171 -17.66 -6.08 -8.91
N VAL A 172 -16.51 -6.66 -8.69
CA VAL A 172 -15.22 -6.19 -9.20
C VAL A 172 -14.63 -7.23 -10.11
N ALA A 173 -14.32 -6.86 -11.34
CA ALA A 173 -13.61 -7.69 -12.30
C ALA A 173 -12.22 -7.15 -12.60
N PHE A 174 -11.24 -8.04 -12.67
CA PHE A 174 -9.89 -7.74 -13.13
C PHE A 174 -9.76 -8.23 -14.58
N THR A 175 -9.50 -7.33 -15.52
CA THR A 175 -9.52 -7.64 -16.97
C THR A 175 -8.28 -7.11 -17.67
N ASP A 176 -8.10 -7.58 -18.90
CA ASP A 176 -7.03 -7.21 -19.81
C ASP A 176 -7.46 -6.07 -20.75
N GLU A 177 -6.62 -5.67 -21.70
CA GLU A 177 -6.86 -4.60 -22.67
C GLU A 177 -7.46 -5.08 -24.01
N GLY A 178 -8.07 -6.26 -24.07
CA GLY A 178 -8.57 -6.83 -25.32
C GLY A 178 -9.72 -6.02 -25.95
N ARG A 179 -9.92 -6.19 -27.26
CA ARG A 179 -11.05 -5.56 -27.99
C ARG A 179 -12.41 -6.01 -27.45
N ASN A 180 -12.52 -7.27 -27.07
CA ASN A 180 -13.76 -7.84 -26.51
C ASN A 180 -14.14 -7.21 -25.18
N GLU A 181 -13.17 -6.88 -24.35
CA GLU A 181 -13.38 -6.19 -23.07
C GLU A 181 -13.87 -4.76 -23.29
N THR A 182 -13.34 -4.05 -24.26
CA THR A 182 -13.78 -2.68 -24.59
C THR A 182 -15.24 -2.64 -25.03
N GLU A 183 -15.66 -3.59 -25.85
CA GLU A 183 -17.05 -3.72 -26.26
C GLU A 183 -17.97 -4.08 -25.08
N MET A 184 -17.53 -4.99 -24.22
CA MET A 184 -18.25 -5.30 -22.98
C MET A 184 -18.42 -4.07 -22.11
N PHE A 185 -17.39 -3.23 -21.95
CA PHE A 185 -17.49 -2.00 -21.16
C PHE A 185 -18.48 -1.01 -21.74
N ARG A 186 -18.52 -0.90 -23.07
CA ARG A 186 -19.50 -0.05 -23.78
C ARG A 186 -20.94 -0.50 -23.48
N VAL A 187 -21.23 -1.78 -23.64
CA VAL A 187 -22.55 -2.35 -23.36
C VAL A 187 -22.94 -2.14 -21.88
N LEU A 188 -22.03 -2.42 -20.95
CA LEU A 188 -22.28 -2.20 -19.52
C LEU A 188 -22.55 -0.73 -19.17
N ALA A 189 -21.90 0.20 -19.87
CA ALA A 189 -22.13 1.64 -19.69
C ALA A 189 -23.50 2.07 -20.25
N GLU A 190 -23.87 1.61 -21.43
CA GLU A 190 -25.17 1.86 -22.07
C GLU A 190 -26.33 1.34 -21.22
N ASP A 191 -26.15 0.18 -20.60
CA ASP A 191 -27.16 -0.44 -19.72
C ASP A 191 -27.17 0.14 -18.28
N ASN A 192 -26.37 1.15 -17.98
CA ASN A 192 -26.19 1.70 -16.63
C ASN A 192 -25.75 0.68 -15.56
N ASN A 193 -25.07 -0.38 -15.97
CA ASN A 193 -24.54 -1.41 -15.09
C ASN A 193 -23.10 -1.16 -14.69
N LEU A 194 -22.37 -0.32 -15.43
CA LEU A 194 -20.99 0.05 -15.16
C LEU A 194 -20.91 1.23 -14.18
N LEU A 195 -20.17 1.07 -13.10
CA LEU A 195 -19.89 2.15 -12.16
C LEU A 195 -18.57 2.85 -12.47
N ARG A 196 -17.49 2.08 -12.61
CA ARG A 196 -16.13 2.58 -12.82
C ARG A 196 -15.30 1.60 -13.62
N ILE A 197 -14.37 2.17 -14.38
CA ILE A 197 -13.23 1.45 -14.94
C ILE A 197 -11.98 2.20 -14.50
N TRP A 198 -11.01 1.48 -13.97
CA TRP A 198 -9.71 2.01 -13.61
C TRP A 198 -8.60 1.30 -14.39
N ASP A 199 -7.70 2.09 -14.91
CA ASP A 199 -6.41 1.64 -15.41
C ASP A 199 -5.43 1.53 -14.24
N ILE A 200 -4.82 0.36 -14.06
CA ILE A 200 -3.85 0.08 -13.02
C ILE A 200 -2.47 -0.30 -13.58
N SER A 201 -2.27 -0.15 -14.90
CA SER A 201 -0.99 -0.45 -15.54
C SER A 201 0.14 0.39 -14.96
N LEU A 202 1.34 -0.18 -14.90
CA LEU A 202 2.56 0.57 -14.64
C LEU A 202 3.14 1.06 -15.96
N PRO A 203 3.83 2.20 -15.99
CA PRO A 203 4.51 2.66 -17.20
C PRO A 203 5.58 1.65 -17.64
N GLU A 204 5.74 1.49 -18.95
CA GLU A 204 6.76 0.63 -19.55
C GLU A 204 8.14 1.31 -19.53
N SER A 205 8.17 2.63 -19.59
CA SER A 205 9.37 3.44 -19.48
C SER A 205 9.13 4.68 -18.62
N MET A 206 10.22 5.34 -18.19
CA MET A 206 10.13 6.57 -17.39
C MET A 206 9.59 7.78 -18.18
N ASP A 207 9.61 7.71 -19.51
CA ASP A 207 9.13 8.77 -20.42
C ASP A 207 7.74 8.50 -20.98
N GLU A 208 7.08 7.44 -20.54
CA GLU A 208 5.78 7.04 -21.07
C GLU A 208 4.66 8.00 -20.67
N ILE A 209 3.74 8.25 -21.62
CA ILE A 209 2.50 8.98 -21.36
C ILE A 209 1.57 8.10 -20.51
N LEU A 210 1.28 8.53 -19.29
CA LEU A 210 0.49 7.77 -18.33
C LEU A 210 -1.03 7.73 -18.59
N TRP A 211 -1.51 8.28 -19.70
CA TRP A 211 -2.94 8.33 -19.97
C TRP A 211 -3.31 7.45 -21.18
N HIS A 212 -4.12 6.45 -20.94
CA HIS A 212 -4.60 5.48 -21.91
C HIS A 212 -6.12 5.51 -22.10
N GLY A 213 -6.78 6.65 -21.86
CA GLY A 213 -8.21 6.83 -22.05
C GLY A 213 -9.08 6.49 -20.84
N TYR A 214 -8.55 5.82 -19.82
CA TYR A 214 -9.28 5.46 -18.60
C TYR A 214 -8.76 6.22 -17.39
N ALA A 215 -9.60 6.37 -16.36
CA ALA A 215 -9.18 6.93 -15.09
C ALA A 215 -8.11 6.02 -14.45
N ARG A 216 -6.92 6.54 -14.25
CA ARG A 216 -5.83 5.78 -13.63
C ARG A 216 -5.99 5.70 -12.12
N ARG A 217 -5.71 4.52 -11.58
CA ARG A 217 -5.58 4.26 -10.15
C ARG A 217 -4.28 3.49 -9.89
N ASN A 218 -3.37 4.14 -9.21
CA ASN A 218 -2.07 3.56 -8.88
C ASN A 218 -2.21 2.76 -7.57
N ILE A 219 -2.86 1.62 -7.65
CA ILE A 219 -3.07 0.71 -6.53
C ILE A 219 -2.28 -0.59 -6.70
N ASN A 220 -1.77 -0.81 -7.89
CA ASN A 220 -0.94 -1.97 -8.16
C ASN A 220 0.49 -1.69 -7.75
N ALA A 221 1.16 -2.76 -7.38
CA ALA A 221 2.56 -2.77 -7.04
C ALA A 221 3.35 -3.52 -8.12
N TYR A 222 4.63 -3.25 -8.23
CA TYR A 222 5.50 -4.05 -9.06
C TYR A 222 5.80 -5.38 -8.37
N VAL A 223 5.62 -6.49 -9.11
CA VAL A 223 5.89 -7.84 -8.65
C VAL A 223 7.03 -8.44 -9.49
N PRO A 224 8.14 -8.88 -8.89
CA PRO A 224 9.23 -9.51 -9.63
C PRO A 224 8.81 -10.79 -10.35
N VAL A 225 9.24 -10.92 -11.59
CA VAL A 225 8.99 -12.11 -12.43
C VAL A 225 10.29 -12.64 -13.01
N PHE A 226 10.31 -13.90 -13.39
CA PHE A 226 11.39 -14.46 -14.22
C PHE A 226 11.17 -14.03 -15.67
N GLU A 227 12.21 -13.53 -16.31
CA GLU A 227 12.14 -13.12 -17.72
C GLU A 227 12.06 -14.31 -18.67
N SER A 228 12.64 -15.44 -18.27
CA SER A 228 12.62 -16.67 -19.06
C SER A 228 12.79 -17.93 -18.21
N GLN A 229 12.37 -19.07 -18.74
CA GLN A 229 12.52 -20.37 -18.10
C GLN A 229 14.00 -20.76 -17.89
N GLU A 230 14.89 -20.30 -18.78
CA GLU A 230 16.33 -20.55 -18.68
C GLU A 230 16.93 -19.90 -17.44
N LYS A 231 16.53 -18.68 -17.11
CA LYS A 231 16.98 -17.97 -15.88
C LYS A 231 16.52 -18.70 -14.61
N TYR A 232 15.36 -19.34 -14.64
CA TYR A 232 14.84 -20.10 -13.51
C TYR A 232 15.71 -21.31 -13.16
N ASN A 233 16.19 -22.05 -14.15
CA ASN A 233 17.01 -23.24 -13.96
C ASN A 233 18.45 -22.94 -13.47
N SER A 234 18.74 -21.67 -13.15
CA SER A 234 20.07 -21.31 -12.69
C SER A 234 20.39 -21.91 -11.32
N LYS A 235 21.65 -22.29 -11.11
CA LYS A 235 22.16 -22.78 -9.81
C LYS A 235 22.05 -21.73 -8.70
N ARG A 236 21.66 -20.47 -9.03
CA ARG A 236 21.38 -19.41 -8.07
C ARG A 236 20.25 -19.76 -7.12
N TYR A 237 19.19 -20.42 -7.63
CA TYR A 237 17.97 -20.78 -6.89
C TYR A 237 17.98 -22.22 -6.37
N LYS A 238 19.13 -22.86 -6.28
CA LYS A 238 19.26 -24.25 -5.84
C LYS A 238 18.78 -24.43 -4.41
N GLY A 239 17.86 -25.35 -4.21
CA GLY A 239 17.26 -25.68 -2.91
C GLY A 239 15.83 -25.18 -2.72
N GLU A 240 15.26 -24.48 -3.71
CA GLU A 240 13.82 -24.16 -3.74
C GLU A 240 13.07 -25.27 -4.45
N ASP A 241 12.26 -26.02 -3.69
CA ASP A 241 11.34 -27.03 -4.28
C ASP A 241 10.18 -26.30 -4.95
N ARG A 242 10.07 -26.40 -6.25
CA ARG A 242 8.95 -25.85 -7.00
C ARG A 242 8.13 -26.95 -7.64
N GLU A 243 6.88 -27.02 -7.27
CA GLU A 243 5.87 -27.90 -7.83
C GLU A 243 5.43 -27.36 -9.15
N GLU A 244 5.76 -27.03 -10.14
CA GLU A 244 5.30 -26.57 -11.46
C GLU A 244 5.58 -25.10 -11.80
N PHE A 245 6.43 -24.97 -12.75
CA PHE A 245 6.66 -23.76 -13.50
C PHE A 245 5.43 -23.41 -14.34
N ASN A 246 4.71 -22.35 -13.98
CA ASN A 246 3.56 -21.92 -14.74
C ASN A 246 4.02 -21.13 -15.98
N ALA A 247 3.58 -21.52 -17.18
CA ALA A 247 4.03 -20.99 -18.47
C ALA A 247 3.70 -19.49 -18.71
N TYR A 248 2.93 -18.88 -17.81
CA TYR A 248 2.51 -17.49 -17.92
C TYR A 248 3.24 -16.61 -16.90
N ALA A 249 4.42 -16.08 -17.25
CA ALA A 249 5.22 -15.14 -16.48
C ALA A 249 5.31 -15.52 -14.97
N PRO A 250 6.18 -16.49 -14.62
CA PRO A 250 6.24 -17.01 -13.26
C PRO A 250 6.71 -15.95 -12.29
N LEU A 251 5.94 -15.73 -11.25
CA LEU A 251 6.28 -14.83 -10.16
C LEU A 251 7.48 -15.38 -9.38
N LYS A 252 8.40 -14.51 -8.99
CA LYS A 252 9.46 -14.85 -8.03
C LYS A 252 8.86 -14.97 -6.63
N THR A 253 9.14 -16.06 -5.95
CA THR A 253 8.85 -16.22 -4.52
C THR A 253 9.80 -15.36 -3.69
N LEU A 254 9.50 -15.18 -2.40
CA LEU A 254 10.46 -14.51 -1.49
C LEU A 254 11.78 -15.28 -1.37
N GLY A 255 11.76 -16.62 -1.51
CA GLY A 255 12.94 -17.45 -1.59
C GLY A 255 13.81 -17.14 -2.80
N ASP A 256 13.20 -16.99 -3.99
CA ASP A 256 13.92 -16.61 -5.21
C ASP A 256 14.51 -15.20 -5.09
N ILE A 257 13.71 -14.25 -4.62
CA ILE A 257 14.16 -12.86 -4.40
C ILE A 257 15.37 -12.82 -3.45
N ALA A 258 15.36 -13.63 -2.39
CA ALA A 258 16.47 -13.70 -1.44
C ALA A 258 17.79 -14.20 -2.07
N CYS A 259 17.71 -14.91 -3.19
CA CYS A 259 18.87 -15.44 -3.90
C CYS A 259 19.47 -14.45 -4.92
N GLU A 260 18.80 -13.36 -5.23
CA GLU A 260 19.16 -12.48 -6.35
C GLU A 260 20.47 -11.71 -6.17
N ASP A 261 20.88 -11.42 -4.94
CA ASP A 261 22.17 -10.78 -4.65
C ASP A 261 23.34 -11.78 -4.53
N ARG A 262 23.10 -13.09 -4.78
CA ARG A 262 24.18 -14.07 -4.87
C ARG A 262 24.92 -13.90 -6.20
N ILE A 263 26.23 -13.92 -6.14
CA ILE A 263 27.13 -13.77 -7.28
C ILE A 263 27.74 -15.10 -7.70
N LEU A 264 27.94 -15.28 -8.99
CA LEU A 264 28.66 -16.44 -9.50
C LEU A 264 30.14 -16.29 -9.13
N LYS A 265 30.68 -17.31 -8.47
CA LYS A 265 32.14 -17.34 -8.15
C LYS A 265 32.92 -17.51 -9.45
N GLU A 266 33.97 -16.72 -9.62
CA GLU A 266 34.90 -16.87 -10.75
C GLU A 266 35.45 -18.30 -10.84
N ASP A 267 35.57 -18.80 -12.05
CA ASP A 267 36.03 -20.17 -12.37
C ASP A 267 35.22 -21.31 -11.70
N SER A 268 33.97 -21.06 -11.36
CA SER A 268 33.09 -22.02 -10.69
C SER A 268 31.64 -21.86 -11.14
N ASP A 269 30.94 -22.98 -11.13
CA ASP A 269 29.48 -23.00 -11.30
C ASP A 269 28.69 -22.69 -10.02
N LYS A 270 29.34 -22.25 -8.96
CA LYS A 270 28.73 -22.04 -7.65
C LYS A 270 28.37 -20.59 -7.43
N TYR A 271 27.16 -20.33 -7.00
CA TYR A 271 26.75 -19.02 -6.48
C TYR A 271 27.14 -18.89 -5.00
N ILE A 272 27.78 -17.80 -4.67
CA ILE A 272 28.20 -17.43 -3.31
C ILE A 272 27.44 -16.19 -2.86
N GLY A 273 27.46 -15.89 -1.57
CA GLY A 273 26.77 -14.77 -0.95
C GLY A 273 25.58 -15.21 -0.09
N GLN A 274 25.00 -14.27 0.61
CA GLN A 274 23.89 -14.50 1.55
C GLN A 274 22.57 -14.69 0.80
N THR A 275 21.80 -15.69 1.22
CA THR A 275 20.37 -15.83 0.86
C THR A 275 19.57 -15.10 1.93
N ALA A 276 19.21 -13.86 1.66
CA ALA A 276 18.50 -13.01 2.61
C ALA A 276 17.67 -11.93 1.90
N LEU A 277 16.67 -11.44 2.59
CA LEU A 277 15.79 -10.35 2.16
C LEU A 277 16.07 -9.10 2.99
N THR A 278 15.91 -7.93 2.39
CA THR A 278 15.65 -6.69 3.11
C THR A 278 14.19 -6.33 2.96
N THR A 279 13.53 -6.15 4.09
CA THR A 279 12.23 -5.50 4.19
C THR A 279 12.47 -4.02 4.45
N LEU A 280 11.95 -3.16 3.58
CA LEU A 280 12.11 -1.70 3.63
C LEU A 280 10.74 -1.06 3.80
N LYS A 281 10.54 -0.35 4.92
CA LYS A 281 9.35 0.44 5.19
C LYS A 281 9.73 1.90 5.39
N GLY A 282 8.97 2.81 4.81
CA GLY A 282 9.20 4.24 4.98
C GLY A 282 7.93 5.05 4.92
N ASP A 283 8.01 6.28 5.41
CA ASP A 283 6.89 7.20 5.55
C ASP A 283 7.38 8.64 5.46
N VAL A 284 6.61 9.50 4.79
CA VAL A 284 6.93 10.93 4.67
C VAL A 284 6.80 11.61 6.02
N ASP A 285 7.87 12.23 6.45
CA ASP A 285 7.94 12.86 7.75
C ASP A 285 6.98 14.05 7.85
N ASN A 286 6.22 14.09 8.95
CA ASN A 286 5.33 15.20 9.29
C ASN A 286 4.30 15.57 8.20
N LEU A 287 3.91 14.69 7.31
CA LEU A 287 3.00 15.01 6.20
C LEU A 287 1.68 15.62 6.69
N GLY A 288 1.15 15.16 7.80
CA GLY A 288 -0.04 15.75 8.43
C GLY A 288 0.14 17.23 8.78
N ALA A 289 1.31 17.62 9.30
CA ALA A 289 1.65 19.01 9.59
C ALA A 289 1.87 19.82 8.30
N ILE A 290 2.50 19.23 7.29
CA ILE A 290 2.68 19.86 5.97
C ILE A 290 1.33 20.22 5.35
N PHE A 291 0.34 19.33 5.39
CA PHE A 291 -1.01 19.62 4.90
C PHE A 291 -1.76 20.67 5.73
N GLN A 292 -1.55 20.70 7.06
CA GLN A 292 -2.26 21.60 7.95
C GLN A 292 -1.60 22.99 8.05
N GLN A 293 -0.28 23.08 8.00
CA GLN A 293 0.50 24.27 8.33
C GLN A 293 1.49 24.69 7.25
N GLY A 294 1.97 23.77 6.41
CA GLY A 294 3.01 24.02 5.41
C GLY A 294 2.60 24.98 4.28
N LEU A 295 1.31 25.12 4.02
CA LEU A 295 0.82 26.01 2.97
C LEU A 295 0.57 27.42 3.53
N LYS A 296 1.37 28.41 3.13
CA LYS A 296 1.23 29.84 3.56
C LYS A 296 -0.17 30.40 3.29
N LYS A 297 -0.80 30.02 2.18
CA LYS A 297 -2.17 30.37 1.82
C LYS A 297 -2.86 29.09 1.35
N PRO A 298 -3.43 28.30 2.27
CA PRO A 298 -4.05 27.03 1.92
C PRO A 298 -5.26 27.24 0.99
N SER A 299 -5.39 26.34 0.01
CA SER A 299 -6.54 26.25 -0.87
C SER A 299 -6.74 24.80 -1.29
N PHE A 300 -7.94 24.43 -1.70
CA PHE A 300 -8.19 23.08 -2.19
C PHE A 300 -7.29 22.70 -3.38
N THR A 301 -7.03 23.63 -4.29
CA THR A 301 -6.15 23.39 -5.44
C THR A 301 -4.73 23.02 -4.99
N LYS A 302 -4.17 23.74 -4.04
CA LYS A 302 -2.82 23.45 -3.50
C LYS A 302 -2.80 22.11 -2.77
N MET A 303 -3.83 21.80 -2.01
CA MET A 303 -3.95 20.51 -1.31
C MET A 303 -4.08 19.35 -2.28
N ILE A 304 -4.92 19.48 -3.30
CA ILE A 304 -5.07 18.48 -4.36
C ILE A 304 -3.72 18.26 -5.05
N ALA A 305 -3.03 19.35 -5.41
CA ALA A 305 -1.74 19.28 -6.07
C ALA A 305 -0.70 18.56 -5.19
N LEU A 306 -0.57 18.95 -3.92
CA LEU A 306 0.37 18.32 -2.98
C LEU A 306 0.03 16.83 -2.76
N SER A 307 -1.25 16.49 -2.54
CA SER A 307 -1.69 15.10 -2.39
C SER A 307 -1.38 14.26 -3.62
N ARG A 308 -1.60 14.79 -4.82
CA ARG A 308 -1.27 14.10 -6.09
C ARG A 308 0.23 13.94 -6.26
N GLN A 309 1.02 14.97 -5.94
CA GLN A 309 2.48 14.90 -6.03
C GLN A 309 3.02 13.80 -5.12
N MET A 310 2.63 13.76 -3.85
CA MET A 310 3.06 12.70 -2.93
C MET A 310 2.67 11.31 -3.47
N ASN A 311 1.40 11.13 -3.83
CA ASN A 311 0.93 9.86 -4.36
C ASN A 311 1.65 9.45 -5.67
N ASN A 312 1.94 10.38 -6.57
CA ASN A 312 2.63 10.07 -7.83
C ASN A 312 4.05 9.55 -7.59
N PHE A 313 4.78 10.09 -6.61
CA PHE A 313 6.10 9.56 -6.31
C PHE A 313 6.05 8.11 -5.82
N PHE A 314 5.23 7.83 -4.81
CA PHE A 314 5.21 6.49 -4.20
C PHE A 314 4.42 5.46 -5.02
N ALA A 315 3.29 5.85 -5.62
CA ALA A 315 2.43 4.90 -6.31
C ALA A 315 2.70 4.75 -7.82
N VAL A 316 3.53 5.62 -8.41
CA VAL A 316 3.89 5.54 -9.84
C VAL A 316 5.40 5.45 -10.01
N TYR A 317 6.13 6.49 -9.56
CA TYR A 317 7.56 6.57 -9.78
C TYR A 317 8.31 5.40 -9.11
N LEU A 318 8.02 5.12 -7.83
CA LEU A 318 8.69 4.06 -7.08
C LEU A 318 8.50 2.66 -7.68
N PRO A 319 7.26 2.19 -8.00
CA PRO A 319 7.10 0.92 -8.69
C PRO A 319 7.75 0.87 -10.07
N ALA A 320 7.76 1.99 -10.83
CA ALA A 320 8.46 2.08 -12.09
C ALA A 320 9.98 2.01 -11.92
N LEU A 321 10.54 2.67 -10.91
CA LEU A 321 11.95 2.56 -10.53
C LEU A 321 12.32 1.13 -10.16
N CYS A 322 11.47 0.43 -9.38
CA CYS A 322 11.68 -0.99 -9.10
C CYS A 322 11.68 -1.82 -10.38
N LYS A 323 10.69 -1.63 -11.26
CA LYS A 323 10.61 -2.35 -12.54
C LYS A 323 11.86 -2.16 -13.41
N THR A 324 12.42 -0.95 -13.46
CA THR A 324 13.50 -0.58 -14.40
C THR A 324 14.91 -0.76 -13.82
N GLU A 325 15.15 -0.36 -12.57
CA GLU A 325 16.48 -0.36 -11.97
C GLU A 325 16.67 -1.46 -10.90
N TYR A 326 15.57 -1.93 -10.27
CA TYR A 326 15.60 -2.92 -9.19
C TYR A 326 14.58 -4.05 -9.40
N PRO A 327 14.65 -4.79 -10.54
CA PRO A 327 13.59 -5.69 -10.99
C PRO A 327 13.31 -6.88 -10.07
N ASN A 328 14.12 -7.06 -9.04
CA ASN A 328 13.95 -8.10 -8.03
C ASN A 328 13.36 -7.58 -6.71
N THR A 329 12.90 -6.32 -6.66
CA THR A 329 12.24 -5.76 -5.48
C THR A 329 10.72 -5.78 -5.64
N TYR A 330 10.05 -6.50 -4.76
CA TYR A 330 8.60 -6.56 -4.68
C TYR A 330 8.07 -5.33 -3.94
N THR A 331 7.26 -4.51 -4.61
CA THR A 331 6.55 -3.42 -3.97
C THR A 331 5.25 -3.95 -3.39
N VAL A 332 5.28 -4.43 -2.14
CA VAL A 332 4.10 -4.99 -1.46
C VAL A 332 3.01 -3.93 -1.34
N PHE A 333 3.42 -2.73 -0.99
CA PHE A 333 2.58 -1.55 -0.91
C PHE A 333 3.40 -0.30 -1.22
N ALA A 334 2.85 0.62 -2.02
CA ALA A 334 3.43 1.94 -2.25
C ALA A 334 2.32 2.92 -2.63
N GLY A 335 2.12 3.98 -1.87
CA GLY A 335 1.09 4.97 -2.18
C GLY A 335 0.78 5.91 -1.04
N GLY A 336 0.21 7.06 -1.37
CA GLY A 336 -0.01 8.11 -0.39
C GLY A 336 1.30 8.73 0.05
N ASP A 337 1.76 8.40 1.24
CA ASP A 337 2.96 8.87 1.90
C ASP A 337 3.86 7.76 2.41
N ASP A 338 3.40 6.52 2.37
CA ASP A 338 4.14 5.39 2.91
C ASP A 338 4.37 4.30 1.85
N PHE A 339 5.33 3.44 2.14
CA PHE A 339 5.68 2.31 1.28
C PHE A 339 6.20 1.14 2.11
N PHE A 340 6.02 -0.06 1.55
CA PHE A 340 6.51 -1.31 2.10
C PHE A 340 7.02 -2.19 0.98
N LEU A 341 8.32 -2.45 0.95
CA LEU A 341 9.02 -3.17 -0.10
C LEU A 341 9.74 -4.37 0.48
N ILE A 342 9.87 -5.44 -0.30
CA ILE A 342 10.71 -6.59 0.03
C ILE A 342 11.57 -6.92 -1.18
N GLY A 343 12.87 -7.04 -0.97
CA GLY A 343 13.79 -7.36 -2.07
C GLY A 343 15.08 -8.02 -1.60
N PRO A 344 16.03 -8.27 -2.50
CA PRO A 344 17.33 -8.85 -2.18
C PRO A 344 18.04 -7.97 -1.15
N TRP A 345 18.76 -8.61 -0.22
CA TRP A 345 19.22 -7.94 0.98
C TRP A 345 20.09 -6.71 0.73
N HIS A 346 21.00 -6.76 -0.22
CA HIS A 346 21.92 -5.67 -0.54
C HIS A 346 21.35 -4.66 -1.54
N SER A 347 20.74 -5.16 -2.62
CA SER A 347 20.14 -4.31 -3.66
C SER A 347 19.05 -3.42 -3.09
N THR A 348 18.24 -3.91 -2.14
CA THR A 348 17.17 -3.12 -1.52
C THR A 348 17.70 -2.01 -0.61
N GLN A 349 18.86 -2.19 0.03
CA GLN A 349 19.51 -1.11 0.77
C GLN A 349 20.01 0.00 -0.17
N LYS A 350 20.55 -0.36 -1.34
CA LYS A 350 20.91 0.61 -2.39
C LYS A 350 19.69 1.35 -2.91
N LEU A 351 18.58 0.63 -3.12
CA LEU A 351 17.31 1.23 -3.50
C LEU A 351 16.83 2.26 -2.47
N ALA A 352 16.94 2.00 -1.17
CA ALA A 352 16.53 2.93 -0.13
C ALA A 352 17.27 4.29 -0.24
N LYS A 353 18.60 4.25 -0.43
CA LYS A 353 19.38 5.47 -0.68
C LYS A 353 19.01 6.15 -2.00
N ARG A 354 18.84 5.36 -3.07
CA ARG A 354 18.40 5.88 -4.37
C ARG A 354 17.06 6.59 -4.29
N MET A 355 16.12 6.02 -3.55
CA MET A 355 14.81 6.62 -3.29
C MET A 355 14.93 7.96 -2.56
N ALA A 356 15.76 8.02 -1.51
CA ALA A 356 15.97 9.26 -0.76
C ALA A 356 16.51 10.38 -1.64
N ASP A 357 17.49 10.07 -2.50
CA ASP A 357 18.04 11.03 -3.44
C ASP A 357 17.00 11.49 -4.46
N LYS A 358 16.25 10.56 -5.04
CA LYS A 358 15.20 10.87 -6.02
C LYS A 358 14.02 11.62 -5.41
N PHE A 359 13.67 11.32 -4.17
CA PHE A 359 12.63 12.07 -3.47
C PHE A 359 13.07 13.51 -3.19
N LYS A 360 14.31 13.71 -2.76
CA LYS A 360 14.91 15.05 -2.57
C LYS A 360 14.88 15.86 -3.87
N GLU A 361 15.26 15.26 -5.01
CA GLU A 361 15.14 15.89 -6.34
C GLU A 361 13.67 16.20 -6.67
N TYR A 362 12.77 15.25 -6.45
CA TYR A 362 11.35 15.37 -6.76
C TYR A 362 10.65 16.51 -6.02
N VAL A 363 11.03 16.75 -4.77
CA VAL A 363 10.52 17.85 -3.97
C VAL A 363 11.34 19.15 -4.14
N ALA A 364 12.13 19.24 -5.24
CA ALA A 364 12.96 20.39 -5.58
C ALA A 364 13.96 20.79 -4.48
N ASN A 365 14.55 19.81 -3.80
CA ASN A 365 15.49 19.98 -2.67
C ASN A 365 14.90 20.76 -1.49
N ASN A 366 13.58 20.73 -1.31
CA ASN A 366 12.95 21.34 -0.13
C ASN A 366 13.30 20.52 1.13
N SER A 367 14.07 21.10 2.03
CA SER A 367 14.52 20.44 3.26
C SER A 367 13.41 20.12 4.26
N GLU A 368 12.24 20.76 4.12
CA GLU A 368 11.09 20.51 4.98
C GLU A 368 10.28 19.25 4.57
N ILE A 369 10.56 18.70 3.39
CA ILE A 369 9.83 17.54 2.85
C ILE A 369 10.82 16.40 2.61
N HIS A 370 10.78 15.42 3.47
CA HIS A 370 11.65 14.25 3.44
C HIS A 370 10.89 13.03 4.00
N PHE A 371 11.52 11.87 3.96
CA PHE A 371 10.98 10.66 4.58
C PHE A 371 12.02 9.96 5.44
N SER A 372 11.55 9.20 6.41
CA SER A 372 12.34 8.27 7.19
C SER A 372 12.05 6.83 6.77
N ALA A 373 13.02 5.93 6.92
CA ALA A 373 12.85 4.53 6.57
C ALA A 373 13.51 3.57 7.55
N GLY A 374 12.84 2.43 7.77
CA GLY A 374 13.37 1.28 8.50
C GLY A 374 13.68 0.12 7.57
N MET A 375 14.80 -0.53 7.76
CA MET A 375 15.26 -1.69 7.01
C MET A 375 15.56 -2.85 7.95
N VAL A 376 15.01 -4.03 7.64
CA VAL A 376 15.22 -5.26 8.40
C VAL A 376 15.68 -6.38 7.47
N ILE A 377 16.76 -7.05 7.85
CA ILE A 377 17.31 -8.14 7.06
C ILE A 377 16.94 -9.46 7.70
N THR A 378 16.34 -10.35 6.89
CA THR A 378 15.81 -11.63 7.36
C THR A 378 16.06 -12.77 6.37
N LYS A 379 15.85 -14.00 6.84
CA LYS A 379 15.73 -15.17 5.97
C LYS A 379 14.37 -15.14 5.24
N PRO A 380 14.24 -15.78 4.06
CA PRO A 380 13.01 -15.74 3.25
C PRO A 380 11.78 -16.39 3.90
N ASN A 381 11.97 -17.32 4.84
CA ASN A 381 10.89 -18.09 5.46
C ASN A 381 10.24 -17.42 6.69
N VAL A 382 10.57 -16.16 6.94
CA VAL A 382 9.92 -15.39 8.02
C VAL A 382 8.53 -14.94 7.57
N PRO A 383 7.47 -15.19 8.37
CA PRO A 383 6.12 -14.77 8.01
C PRO A 383 6.02 -13.25 7.78
N ILE A 384 5.28 -12.84 6.76
CA ILE A 384 5.21 -11.44 6.30
C ILE A 384 4.72 -10.47 7.40
N TYR A 385 3.90 -10.93 8.33
CA TYR A 385 3.43 -10.09 9.40
C TYR A 385 4.56 -9.72 10.39
N TYR A 386 5.52 -10.63 10.63
CA TYR A 386 6.71 -10.33 11.40
C TYR A 386 7.61 -9.33 10.67
N LEU A 387 7.78 -9.52 9.36
CA LEU A 387 8.54 -8.58 8.54
C LEU A 387 7.94 -7.17 8.62
N ALA A 388 6.62 -7.06 8.57
CA ALA A 388 5.92 -5.78 8.67
C ALA A 388 6.10 -5.14 10.06
N HIS A 389 6.02 -5.93 11.12
CA HIS A 389 6.20 -5.46 12.51
C HIS A 389 7.62 -4.96 12.76
N GLU A 390 8.62 -5.76 12.43
CA GLU A 390 10.03 -5.41 12.61
C GLU A 390 10.43 -4.18 11.79
N ALA A 391 9.91 -4.08 10.54
CA ALA A 391 10.16 -2.92 9.69
C ALA A 391 9.48 -1.64 10.23
N GLU A 392 8.30 -1.77 10.87
CA GLU A 392 7.66 -0.66 11.58
C GLU A 392 8.50 -0.19 12.76
N GLU A 393 8.97 -1.13 13.60
CA GLU A 393 9.85 -0.78 14.73
C GLU A 393 11.14 -0.11 14.27
N ALA A 394 11.73 -0.59 13.16
CA ALA A 394 12.91 0.02 12.60
C ALA A 394 12.62 1.44 12.07
N LEU A 395 11.46 1.66 11.44
CA LEU A 395 11.00 2.98 11.00
C LEU A 395 10.81 3.93 12.17
N GLU A 396 10.16 3.48 13.25
CA GLU A 396 9.97 4.31 14.44
C GLU A 396 11.31 4.68 15.12
N LYS A 397 12.31 3.78 15.12
CA LYS A 397 13.68 4.10 15.55
C LYS A 397 14.31 5.18 14.67
N ALA A 398 14.15 5.09 13.34
CA ALA A 398 14.62 6.12 12.42
C ALA A 398 13.95 7.48 12.67
N LYS A 399 12.62 7.50 12.84
CA LYS A 399 11.86 8.72 13.16
C LYS A 399 12.23 9.33 14.53
N ALA A 400 12.68 8.50 15.46
CA ALA A 400 13.13 8.94 16.79
C ALA A 400 14.61 9.39 16.82
N TYR A 401 15.36 9.14 15.75
CA TYR A 401 16.79 9.46 15.68
C TYR A 401 17.03 10.95 15.81
N ASN A 402 17.83 11.34 16.80
CA ASN A 402 18.16 12.73 17.13
C ASN A 402 19.59 12.83 17.72
N PRO A 403 20.62 12.76 16.88
CA PRO A 403 22.01 12.68 17.34
C PRO A 403 22.48 13.95 18.04
N GLU A 404 21.89 15.10 17.74
CA GLU A 404 22.28 16.40 18.29
C GLU A 404 21.39 16.87 19.44
N ASN A 405 20.42 16.04 19.88
CA ASN A 405 19.43 16.36 20.91
C ASN A 405 18.70 17.70 20.67
N LEU A 406 18.37 17.98 19.41
CA LEU A 406 17.64 19.18 19.02
C LEU A 406 16.21 19.14 19.59
N GLU A 407 15.66 20.31 19.93
CA GLU A 407 14.26 20.43 20.39
C GLU A 407 13.27 19.90 19.31
N ASP A 408 13.51 20.27 18.06
CA ASP A 408 12.79 19.72 16.92
C ASP A 408 13.57 18.52 16.36
N LYS A 409 13.06 17.33 16.60
CA LYS A 409 13.66 16.08 16.10
C LYS A 409 13.72 16.11 14.57
N PRO A 410 14.93 16.04 13.98
CA PRO A 410 15.08 16.28 12.55
C PRO A 410 14.46 15.21 11.67
N LYS A 411 14.16 13.97 12.21
CA LYS A 411 13.75 12.86 11.35
C LYS A 411 14.68 12.73 10.14
N ASN A 412 14.17 12.49 8.90
CA ASN A 412 14.98 12.40 7.68
C ASN A 412 16.12 11.39 7.82
N ALA A 413 15.82 10.23 8.37
CA ALA A 413 16.78 9.25 8.82
C ALA A 413 16.43 7.84 8.34
N PHE A 414 17.43 6.97 8.39
CA PHE A 414 17.21 5.53 8.19
C PHE A 414 17.60 4.73 9.45
N SER A 415 17.07 3.53 9.53
CA SER A 415 17.50 2.50 10.48
C SER A 415 17.78 1.19 9.76
N VAL A 416 18.95 0.59 10.00
CA VAL A 416 19.32 -0.74 9.49
C VAL A 416 20.26 -1.42 10.48
N TYR A 417 20.12 -2.72 10.69
CA TYR A 417 20.89 -3.49 11.70
C TYR A 417 20.79 -2.91 13.13
N GLY A 418 19.72 -2.23 13.46
CA GLY A 418 19.57 -1.54 14.74
C GLY A 418 20.33 -0.22 14.87
N ILE A 419 21.03 0.22 13.82
CA ILE A 419 21.77 1.47 13.75
C ILE A 419 20.95 2.50 12.99
N CYS A 420 20.88 3.72 13.52
CA CYS A 420 20.22 4.85 12.85
C CYS A 420 21.24 5.85 12.31
N GLY A 421 20.91 6.53 11.22
CA GLY A 421 21.75 7.56 10.62
C GLY A 421 20.96 8.45 9.65
N THR A 422 21.57 9.55 9.22
CA THR A 422 21.02 10.41 8.19
C THR A 422 21.24 9.83 6.79
N TRP A 423 20.49 10.29 5.79
CA TRP A 423 20.69 9.85 4.41
C TRP A 423 22.06 10.27 3.84
N GLU A 424 22.68 11.34 4.35
CA GLU A 424 24.06 11.72 4.04
C GLU A 424 25.04 10.67 4.56
N THR A 425 24.88 10.22 5.82
CA THR A 425 25.67 9.12 6.40
C THR A 425 25.53 7.85 5.59
N CYS A 426 24.32 7.50 5.15
CA CYS A 426 24.09 6.36 4.26
C CYS A 426 24.89 6.49 2.95
N GLY A 427 24.90 7.68 2.35
CA GLY A 427 25.69 7.98 1.16
C GLY A 427 27.19 7.77 1.38
N ALA A 428 27.74 8.27 2.48
CA ALA A 428 29.15 8.12 2.84
C ALA A 428 29.53 6.62 3.03
N ILE A 429 28.66 5.83 3.66
CA ILE A 429 28.86 4.38 3.81
C ILE A 429 28.86 3.68 2.45
N CYS A 430 27.94 4.04 1.55
CA CYS A 430 27.89 3.47 0.20
C CYS A 430 29.16 3.79 -0.61
N GLU A 431 29.69 5.01 -0.50
CA GLU A 431 30.94 5.40 -1.18
C GLU A 431 32.15 4.67 -0.59
N ALA A 432 32.26 4.57 0.74
CA ALA A 432 33.30 3.80 1.40
C ALA A 432 33.29 2.33 0.95
N TYR A 433 32.11 1.72 0.85
CA TYR A 433 31.96 0.36 0.35
C TYR A 433 32.48 0.20 -1.08
N LYS A 434 32.18 1.14 -1.99
CA LYS A 434 32.67 1.11 -3.37
C LYS A 434 34.21 1.17 -3.45
N ILE A 435 34.86 1.89 -2.54
CA ILE A 435 36.32 1.98 -2.46
C ILE A 435 36.87 0.63 -2.03
N LEU A 436 36.32 0.05 -0.96
CA LEU A 436 36.75 -1.27 -0.45
C LEU A 436 36.58 -2.38 -1.49
N ASP A 437 35.48 -2.35 -2.25
CA ASP A 437 35.17 -3.32 -3.30
C ASP A 437 36.19 -3.23 -4.46
N LYS A 438 36.54 -2.00 -4.89
CA LYS A 438 37.55 -1.76 -5.93
C LYS A 438 38.94 -2.22 -5.55
N GLU A 439 39.33 -2.07 -4.29
CA GLU A 439 40.62 -2.44 -3.77
C GLU A 439 40.75 -3.95 -3.46
N ASN A 440 39.70 -4.76 -3.79
CA ASN A 440 39.64 -6.19 -3.43
C ASN A 440 39.93 -6.47 -1.95
N LEU A 441 39.70 -5.50 -1.07
CA LEU A 441 39.79 -5.65 0.37
C LEU A 441 38.53 -6.40 0.85
N SER A 442 38.35 -7.61 0.34
CA SER A 442 37.29 -8.48 0.84
C SER A 442 37.62 -8.80 2.30
N THR A 443 36.72 -8.39 3.17
CA THR A 443 36.67 -8.92 4.53
C THR A 443 36.52 -10.42 4.43
N GLY A 444 37.54 -11.15 4.84
CA GLY A 444 37.59 -12.60 4.87
C GLY A 444 36.49 -13.25 5.69
#